data_e460ada7b713b9dc0512432e038b65be
#
_entry.id   e460ada7b713b9dc0512432e038b65be
#
_cell.length_a   1.000
_cell.length_b   1.000
_cell.length_c   1.000
_cell.angle_alpha   90.00
_cell.angle_beta   90.00
_cell.angle_gamma   90.00
#
_symmetry.space_group_name_H-M   'P 1'
#
loop_
_entity.id
_entity.type
_entity.pdbx_description
1 polymer ?
#
loop_
_entity_poly.entity_id
_entity_poly.type
_entity_poly.pdbx_seq_one_letter_code
_entity_poly.pdbx_strand_id
1 'polypeptide(L)'
;GFRVEMIIRGYLTGSAWREYKNGCREICGVRLPEGMRENERFPEPIITPTTKAEEGHDENISKEEIIAQGIVDKDDYETMEKYTRALFQRGTEIAAQKGLILVDTKYEFGKRDGKVILIDEIHTPDSSRYFYAEGYEEKFQAGEPQRQPSKEFVRQWLIEHNFMNQPGQVMPELTDEYAQSVADRYIELYEHIVGEKFVPAETEGDIAARIEKNVSEWLTSRKA
;
A
#
# COMPACT_ATOMS: atom_id res chain seq x y z
N GLY A 1 -3.74 2.96 -18.16
CA GLY A 1 -3.94 3.34 -16.76
C GLY A 1 -4.25 4.81 -16.61
N PHE A 2 -5.00 5.18 -15.59
CA PHE A 2 -5.11 6.59 -15.18
C PHE A 2 -3.81 7.04 -14.52
N ARG A 3 -3.51 8.35 -14.61
CA ARG A 3 -2.30 8.94 -14.00
C ARG A 3 -2.54 9.38 -12.55
N VAL A 4 -3.29 8.58 -11.80
CA VAL A 4 -3.65 8.82 -10.42
C VAL A 4 -3.59 7.51 -9.66
N GLU A 5 -2.97 7.53 -8.49
CA GLU A 5 -3.05 6.47 -7.49
C GLU A 5 -4.11 6.82 -6.44
N MET A 6 -4.99 5.88 -6.16
CA MET A 6 -6.06 6.05 -5.17
C MET A 6 -5.58 5.48 -3.83
N ILE A 7 -5.04 6.34 -2.97
CA ILE A 7 -4.61 5.93 -1.62
C ILE A 7 -5.79 6.08 -0.67
N ILE A 8 -6.15 5.00 0.02
CA ILE A 8 -7.18 5.02 1.08
C ILE A 8 -6.54 4.70 2.42
N ARG A 9 -6.92 5.45 3.45
CA ARG A 9 -6.33 5.35 4.79
C ARG A 9 -7.42 5.17 5.84
N GLY A 10 -7.32 4.07 6.59
CA GLY A 10 -8.14 3.84 7.77
C GLY A 10 -7.53 4.40 9.06
N TYR A 11 -6.24 4.72 9.04
CA TYR A 11 -5.46 5.14 10.20
C TYR A 11 -4.51 6.28 9.86
N LEU A 12 -4.25 7.15 10.82
CA LEU A 12 -3.31 8.27 10.68
C LEU A 12 -1.87 7.79 10.93
N THR A 13 -1.18 7.41 9.86
CA THR A 13 0.20 6.90 9.92
C THR A 13 0.99 7.27 8.65
N GLY A 14 2.25 6.91 8.59
CA GLY A 14 3.12 7.09 7.43
C GLY A 14 3.24 8.56 6.99
N SER A 15 3.03 8.84 5.69
CA SER A 15 3.11 10.20 5.14
C SER A 15 2.06 11.13 5.75
N ALA A 16 0.82 10.66 5.90
CA ALA A 16 -0.25 11.44 6.49
C ALA A 16 0.05 11.86 7.94
N TRP A 17 0.64 10.98 8.74
CA TRP A 17 1.09 11.33 10.08
C TRP A 17 2.20 12.37 10.06
N ARG A 18 3.19 12.23 9.17
CA ARG A 18 4.29 13.21 9.06
C ARG A 18 3.77 14.62 8.72
N GLU A 19 2.83 14.72 7.80
CA GLU A 19 2.18 15.98 7.47
C GLU A 19 1.37 16.54 8.65
N TYR A 20 0.57 15.68 9.29
CA TYR A 20 -0.25 16.05 10.44
C TYR A 20 0.60 16.53 11.62
N LYS A 21 1.69 15.83 11.95
CA LYS A 21 2.64 16.21 13.00
C LYS A 21 3.30 17.55 12.73
N ASN A 22 3.50 17.90 11.47
CA ASN A 22 4.04 19.19 11.03
C ASN A 22 2.98 20.31 10.94
N GLY A 23 1.77 20.07 11.45
CA GLY A 23 0.70 21.06 11.53
C GLY A 23 -0.30 21.03 10.38
N CYS A 24 -0.15 20.16 9.38
CA CYS A 24 -1.13 19.99 8.32
C CYS A 24 -2.44 19.44 8.89
N ARG A 25 -3.57 20.03 8.51
CA ARG A 25 -4.92 19.62 8.92
C ARG A 25 -5.84 19.33 7.73
N GLU A 26 -5.26 19.36 6.53
CA GLU A 26 -5.98 19.02 5.31
C GLU A 26 -5.02 18.33 4.34
N ILE A 27 -5.39 17.15 3.85
CA ILE A 27 -4.63 16.38 2.87
C ILE A 27 -5.54 16.08 1.69
N CYS A 28 -5.14 16.43 0.47
CA CYS A 28 -5.92 16.21 -0.76
C CYS A 28 -7.36 16.72 -0.68
N GLY A 29 -7.59 17.88 -0.03
CA GLY A 29 -8.90 18.46 0.18
C GLY A 29 -9.71 17.80 1.32
N VAL A 30 -9.17 16.79 2.00
CA VAL A 30 -9.82 16.13 3.13
C VAL A 30 -9.35 16.75 4.44
N ARG A 31 -10.29 17.35 5.19
CA ARG A 31 -10.01 17.90 6.51
C ARG A 31 -9.84 16.79 7.55
N LEU A 32 -8.74 16.83 8.29
CA LEU A 32 -8.40 15.87 9.33
C LEU A 32 -8.94 16.34 10.69
N PRO A 33 -9.43 15.42 11.55
CA PRO A 33 -9.82 15.75 12.91
C PRO A 33 -8.66 16.32 13.72
N GLU A 34 -8.96 17.23 14.66
CA GLU A 34 -7.96 17.76 15.59
C GLU A 34 -7.63 16.76 16.70
N GLY A 35 -6.41 16.84 17.23
CA GLY A 35 -5.99 16.07 18.40
C GLY A 35 -5.70 14.60 18.14
N MET A 36 -5.67 14.16 16.89
CA MET A 36 -5.32 12.77 16.56
C MET A 36 -3.85 12.45 16.87
N ARG A 37 -3.61 11.20 17.24
CA ARG A 37 -2.29 10.64 17.53
C ARG A 37 -1.81 9.73 16.40
N GLU A 38 -0.54 9.43 16.39
CA GLU A 38 0.04 8.45 15.46
C GLU A 38 -0.64 7.09 15.59
N ASN A 39 -0.92 6.47 14.46
CA ASN A 39 -1.61 5.18 14.35
C ASN A 39 -3.07 5.18 14.84
N GLU A 40 -3.67 6.34 15.08
CA GLU A 40 -5.08 6.46 15.43
C GLU A 40 -5.97 6.15 14.23
N ARG A 41 -7.06 5.43 14.49
CA ARG A 41 -8.06 5.11 13.50
C ARG A 41 -8.87 6.36 13.14
N PHE A 42 -9.06 6.61 11.84
CA PHE A 42 -10.01 7.63 11.39
C PHE A 42 -11.46 7.22 11.69
N PRO A 43 -12.35 8.16 11.98
CA PRO A 43 -13.80 7.87 12.12
C PRO A 43 -14.36 7.16 10.88
N GLU A 44 -13.93 7.60 9.69
CA GLU A 44 -14.18 6.95 8.40
C GLU A 44 -12.89 6.95 7.58
N PRO A 45 -12.63 5.90 6.77
CA PRO A 45 -11.46 5.88 5.89
C PRO A 45 -11.46 7.06 4.92
N ILE A 46 -10.34 7.74 4.81
CA ILE A 46 -10.15 8.89 3.92
C ILE A 46 -9.42 8.47 2.64
N ILE A 47 -9.74 9.13 1.53
CA ILE A 47 -9.04 8.94 0.26
C ILE A 47 -8.15 10.15 0.01
N THR A 48 -6.86 9.91 -0.21
CA THR A 48 -5.82 10.91 -0.43
C THR A 48 -5.05 10.57 -1.70
N PRO A 49 -5.56 10.94 -2.89
CA PRO A 49 -4.93 10.56 -4.14
C PRO A 49 -3.56 11.21 -4.34
N THR A 50 -2.73 10.55 -5.15
CA THR A 50 -1.49 11.15 -5.66
C THR A 50 -1.45 11.10 -7.18
N THR A 51 -0.74 12.04 -7.78
CA THR A 51 -0.38 11.94 -9.20
C THR A 51 0.59 10.78 -9.37
N LYS A 52 0.56 10.14 -10.54
CA LYS A 52 1.60 9.18 -10.94
C LYS A 52 2.61 9.93 -11.81
N ALA A 53 3.71 10.35 -11.20
CA ALA A 53 4.76 11.09 -11.88
C ALA A 53 5.52 10.19 -12.87
N GLU A 54 5.84 10.72 -14.07
CA GLU A 54 6.75 10.05 -15.00
C GLU A 54 8.21 10.22 -14.56
N GLU A 55 8.53 11.37 -13.92
CA GLU A 55 9.82 11.67 -13.31
C GLU A 55 9.61 12.39 -11.98
N GLY A 56 10.43 12.09 -10.98
CA GLY A 56 10.36 12.71 -9.66
C GLY A 56 9.57 11.88 -8.64
N HIS A 57 8.75 12.54 -7.83
CA HIS A 57 7.95 11.93 -6.78
C HIS A 57 6.46 12.17 -7.04
N ASP A 58 5.63 11.21 -6.64
CA ASP A 58 4.19 11.37 -6.64
C ASP A 58 3.78 12.49 -5.68
N GLU A 59 2.87 13.35 -6.12
CA GLU A 59 2.41 14.51 -5.36
C GLU A 59 0.95 14.33 -4.95
N ASN A 60 0.65 14.77 -3.73
CA ASN A 60 -0.73 14.83 -3.24
C ASN A 60 -1.57 15.73 -4.16
N ILE A 61 -2.76 15.26 -4.52
CA ILE A 61 -3.70 16.00 -5.36
C ILE A 61 -5.12 15.76 -4.87
N SER A 62 -5.96 16.79 -4.87
CA SER A 62 -7.37 16.65 -4.48
C SER A 62 -8.23 16.12 -5.64
N LYS A 63 -9.41 15.58 -5.30
CA LYS A 63 -10.46 15.20 -6.26
C LYS A 63 -10.80 16.36 -7.20
N GLU A 64 -10.96 17.55 -6.63
CA GLU A 64 -11.33 18.75 -7.34
C GLU A 64 -10.27 19.14 -8.37
N GLU A 65 -8.99 19.06 -7.99
CA GLU A 65 -7.85 19.35 -8.89
C GLU A 65 -7.72 18.29 -9.97
N ILE A 66 -7.89 16.99 -9.66
CA ILE A 66 -7.86 15.90 -10.65
C ILE A 66 -8.88 16.16 -11.76
N ILE A 67 -10.11 16.51 -11.38
CA ILE A 67 -11.20 16.78 -12.32
C ILE A 67 -10.97 18.10 -13.06
N ALA A 68 -10.58 19.16 -12.36
CA ALA A 68 -10.36 20.48 -12.95
C ALA A 68 -9.22 20.51 -13.97
N GLN A 69 -8.17 19.70 -13.73
CA GLN A 69 -7.04 19.56 -14.65
C GLN A 69 -7.31 18.54 -15.77
N GLY A 70 -8.45 17.86 -15.76
CA GLY A 70 -8.79 16.84 -16.77
C GLY A 70 -7.91 15.59 -16.72
N ILE A 71 -7.29 15.29 -15.57
CA ILE A 71 -6.46 14.08 -15.40
C ILE A 71 -7.34 12.84 -15.46
N VAL A 72 -8.52 12.91 -14.83
CA VAL A 72 -9.58 11.89 -14.87
C VAL A 72 -10.93 12.60 -15.00
N ASP A 73 -11.80 12.07 -15.84
CA ASP A 73 -13.18 12.57 -15.95
C ASP A 73 -13.93 12.32 -14.64
N LYS A 74 -14.87 13.21 -14.31
CA LYS A 74 -15.66 13.15 -13.06
C LYS A 74 -16.31 11.79 -12.83
N ASP A 75 -17.00 11.24 -13.84
CA ASP A 75 -17.73 9.98 -13.72
C ASP A 75 -16.80 8.79 -13.50
N ASP A 76 -15.64 8.81 -14.17
CA ASP A 76 -14.58 7.81 -13.97
C ASP A 76 -13.98 7.91 -12.56
N TYR A 77 -13.71 9.14 -12.07
CA TYR A 77 -13.22 9.35 -10.73
C TYR A 77 -14.19 8.86 -9.65
N GLU A 78 -15.48 9.17 -9.78
CA GLU A 78 -16.53 8.70 -8.86
C GLU A 78 -16.63 7.17 -8.86
N THR A 79 -16.42 6.53 -10.01
CA THR A 79 -16.35 5.08 -10.11
C THR A 79 -15.10 4.53 -9.42
N MET A 80 -13.93 5.15 -9.60
CA MET A 80 -12.69 4.79 -8.92
C MET A 80 -12.84 4.93 -7.40
N GLU A 81 -13.43 6.02 -6.92
CA GLU A 81 -13.69 6.25 -5.50
C GLU A 81 -14.59 5.15 -4.90
N LYS A 82 -15.66 4.81 -5.58
CA LYS A 82 -16.58 3.72 -5.18
C LYS A 82 -15.84 2.38 -5.09
N TYR A 83 -15.02 2.06 -6.09
CA TYR A 83 -14.25 0.81 -6.10
C TYR A 83 -13.19 0.80 -5.01
N THR A 84 -12.49 1.91 -4.81
CA THR A 84 -11.50 2.08 -3.75
C THR A 84 -12.09 1.77 -2.36
N ARG A 85 -13.26 2.35 -2.05
CA ARG A 85 -13.95 2.09 -0.78
C ARG A 85 -14.39 0.65 -0.63
N ALA A 86 -14.97 0.06 -1.68
CA ALA A 86 -15.44 -1.33 -1.66
C ALA A 86 -14.29 -2.34 -1.51
N LEU A 87 -13.20 -2.12 -2.22
CA LEU A 87 -11.98 -2.95 -2.11
C LEU A 87 -11.36 -2.85 -0.72
N PHE A 88 -11.24 -1.64 -0.18
CA PHE A 88 -10.68 -1.43 1.16
C PHE A 88 -11.55 -2.07 2.25
N GLN A 89 -12.86 -1.94 2.15
CA GLN A 89 -13.78 -2.59 3.07
C GLN A 89 -13.60 -4.12 3.02
N ARG A 90 -13.59 -4.69 1.81
CA ARG A 90 -13.42 -6.13 1.65
C ARG A 90 -12.05 -6.61 2.14
N GLY A 91 -10.98 -5.88 1.84
CA GLY A 91 -9.64 -6.16 2.36
C GLY A 91 -9.56 -6.10 3.88
N THR A 92 -10.22 -5.11 4.50
CA THR A 92 -10.31 -4.98 5.96
C THR A 92 -11.02 -6.17 6.59
N GLU A 93 -12.13 -6.64 6.01
CA GLU A 93 -12.86 -7.83 6.49
C GLU A 93 -12.00 -9.09 6.42
N ILE A 94 -11.27 -9.29 5.32
CA ILE A 94 -10.37 -10.44 5.15
C ILE A 94 -9.21 -10.36 6.14
N ALA A 95 -8.57 -9.20 6.26
CA ALA A 95 -7.47 -9.00 7.20
C ALA A 95 -7.89 -9.27 8.65
N ALA A 96 -9.07 -8.78 9.06
CA ALA A 96 -9.60 -8.99 10.40
C ALA A 96 -9.78 -10.48 10.74
N GLN A 97 -10.25 -11.30 9.78
CA GLN A 97 -10.36 -12.75 9.95
C GLN A 97 -9.00 -13.45 10.15
N LYS A 98 -7.92 -12.76 9.78
CA LYS A 98 -6.55 -13.25 9.89
C LYS A 98 -5.75 -12.60 11.03
N GLY A 99 -6.43 -11.89 11.94
CA GLY A 99 -5.79 -11.20 13.05
C GLY A 99 -4.95 -9.98 12.63
N LEU A 100 -5.25 -9.41 11.46
CA LEU A 100 -4.58 -8.25 10.90
C LEU A 100 -5.53 -7.06 10.77
N ILE A 101 -4.97 -5.87 10.82
CA ILE A 101 -5.64 -4.60 10.53
C ILE A 101 -5.07 -4.09 9.21
N LEU A 102 -5.91 -3.93 8.18
CA LEU A 102 -5.53 -3.20 6.96
C LEU A 102 -5.55 -1.71 7.28
N VAL A 103 -4.39 -1.10 7.29
CA VAL A 103 -4.18 0.29 7.75
C VAL A 103 -4.42 1.28 6.65
N ASP A 104 -3.72 1.11 5.56
CA ASP A 104 -3.84 1.88 4.32
C ASP A 104 -3.38 1.04 3.13
N THR A 105 -3.79 1.45 1.95
CA THR A 105 -3.38 0.82 0.70
C THR A 105 -3.53 1.78 -0.46
N LYS A 106 -2.85 1.49 -1.56
CA LYS A 106 -3.02 2.18 -2.84
C LYS A 106 -3.68 1.25 -3.86
N TYR A 107 -4.49 1.83 -4.75
CA TYR A 107 -5.07 1.16 -5.90
C TYR A 107 -4.78 1.95 -7.16
N GLU A 108 -4.55 1.24 -8.24
CA GLU A 108 -4.44 1.80 -9.58
C GLU A 108 -5.60 1.33 -10.46
N PHE A 109 -6.08 2.23 -11.29
CA PHE A 109 -7.18 1.96 -12.19
C PHE A 109 -6.83 2.30 -13.62
N GLY A 110 -7.49 1.64 -14.52
CA GLY A 110 -7.43 1.92 -15.96
C GLY A 110 -8.82 1.90 -16.57
N LYS A 111 -8.90 2.20 -17.87
CA LYS A 111 -10.15 2.14 -18.63
C LYS A 111 -9.99 1.19 -19.81
N ARG A 112 -10.92 0.23 -19.95
CA ARG A 112 -10.98 -0.71 -21.04
C ARG A 112 -12.42 -0.83 -21.53
N ASP A 113 -12.63 -0.64 -22.84
CA ASP A 113 -13.96 -0.71 -23.46
C ASP A 113 -15.00 0.20 -22.76
N GLY A 114 -14.56 1.41 -22.38
CA GLY A 114 -15.40 2.40 -21.68
C GLY A 114 -15.64 2.12 -20.19
N LYS A 115 -15.10 1.06 -19.63
CA LYS A 115 -15.28 0.67 -18.21
C LYS A 115 -14.02 0.90 -17.42
N VAL A 116 -14.16 1.44 -16.22
CA VAL A 116 -13.10 1.51 -15.23
C VAL A 116 -12.82 0.10 -14.71
N ILE A 117 -11.57 -0.28 -14.72
CA ILE A 117 -11.08 -1.58 -14.23
C ILE A 117 -9.95 -1.34 -13.23
N LEU A 118 -9.85 -2.22 -12.23
CA LEU A 118 -8.70 -2.29 -11.36
C LEU A 118 -7.51 -2.85 -12.15
N ILE A 119 -6.37 -2.21 -12.00
CA ILE A 119 -5.08 -2.67 -12.53
C ILE A 119 -4.06 -2.70 -11.41
N ASP A 120 -2.89 -3.29 -11.68
CA ASP A 120 -1.82 -3.43 -10.70
C ASP A 120 -2.19 -4.34 -9.50
N GLU A 121 -1.32 -4.39 -8.51
CA GLU A 121 -1.45 -5.24 -7.33
C GLU A 121 -2.44 -4.67 -6.29
N ILE A 122 -3.04 -5.56 -5.50
CA ILE A 122 -3.87 -5.17 -4.37
C ILE A 122 -3.47 -5.93 -3.10
N HIS A 123 -3.48 -5.21 -1.98
CA HIS A 123 -3.31 -5.77 -0.63
C HIS A 123 -2.03 -6.59 -0.42
N THR A 124 -1.03 -6.35 -1.25
CA THR A 124 0.30 -6.94 -1.09
C THR A 124 1.10 -6.20 0.01
N PRO A 125 2.19 -6.77 0.51
CA PRO A 125 3.06 -6.07 1.47
C PRO A 125 3.66 -4.77 0.93
N ASP A 126 3.72 -4.63 -0.39
CA ASP A 126 4.25 -3.44 -1.06
C ASP A 126 3.21 -2.34 -1.25
N SER A 127 2.00 -2.70 -1.69
CA SER A 127 0.90 -1.74 -1.90
C SER A 127 0.18 -1.34 -0.61
N SER A 128 0.32 -2.11 0.48
CA SER A 128 -0.50 -2.00 1.68
C SER A 128 0.32 -2.03 2.97
N ARG A 129 -0.19 -1.33 3.98
CA ARG A 129 0.31 -1.42 5.35
C ARG A 129 -0.67 -2.21 6.21
N TYR A 130 -0.11 -3.09 7.04
CA TYR A 130 -0.88 -3.84 8.03
C TYR A 130 -0.31 -3.64 9.42
N PHE A 131 -1.19 -3.70 10.44
CA PHE A 131 -0.79 -3.94 11.81
C PHE A 131 -1.30 -5.31 12.25
N TYR A 132 -0.63 -5.93 13.23
CA TYR A 132 -1.21 -7.05 13.96
C TYR A 132 -2.34 -6.51 14.86
N ALA A 133 -3.50 -7.17 14.83
CA ALA A 133 -4.65 -6.77 15.67
C ALA A 133 -4.35 -7.01 17.16
N GLU A 134 -3.63 -8.10 17.45
CA GLU A 134 -3.15 -8.40 18.81
C GLU A 134 -2.14 -7.35 19.26
N GLY A 135 -2.41 -6.72 20.38
CA GLY A 135 -1.57 -5.69 20.99
C GLY A 135 -1.69 -4.31 20.35
N TYR A 136 -2.55 -4.12 19.33
CA TYR A 136 -2.70 -2.80 18.69
C TYR A 136 -3.15 -1.74 19.72
N GLU A 137 -4.20 -2.04 20.49
CA GLU A 137 -4.78 -1.06 21.41
C GLU A 137 -3.82 -0.73 22.56
N GLU A 138 -3.16 -1.73 23.15
CA GLU A 138 -2.19 -1.52 24.23
C GLU A 138 -1.04 -0.63 23.77
N LYS A 139 -0.47 -0.92 22.60
CA LYS A 139 0.61 -0.12 22.02
C LYS A 139 0.16 1.28 21.65
N PHE A 140 -1.03 1.42 21.10
CA PHE A 140 -1.60 2.71 20.77
C PHE A 140 -1.79 3.58 22.02
N GLN A 141 -2.33 3.02 23.11
CA GLN A 141 -2.50 3.76 24.37
C GLN A 141 -1.15 4.12 25.01
N ALA A 142 -0.17 3.25 24.93
CA ALA A 142 1.19 3.49 25.41
C ALA A 142 2.00 4.47 24.54
N GLY A 143 1.52 4.79 23.33
CA GLY A 143 2.29 5.59 22.34
C GLY A 143 3.49 4.84 21.77
N GLU A 144 3.45 3.52 21.77
CA GLU A 144 4.50 2.65 21.23
C GLU A 144 4.31 2.38 19.74
N PRO A 145 5.40 2.08 19.00
CA PRO A 145 5.33 1.66 17.62
C PRO A 145 4.48 0.40 17.45
N GLN A 146 3.66 0.36 16.41
CA GLN A 146 2.86 -0.81 16.07
C GLN A 146 3.71 -1.92 15.44
N ARG A 147 3.38 -3.18 15.72
CA ARG A 147 3.95 -4.32 15.00
C ARG A 147 3.32 -4.38 13.61
N GLN A 148 4.16 -4.45 12.57
CA GLN A 148 3.69 -4.43 11.19
C GLN A 148 4.49 -5.37 10.29
N PRO A 149 3.82 -6.25 9.54
CA PRO A 149 4.43 -7.09 8.52
C PRO A 149 4.42 -6.39 7.15
N SER A 150 5.06 -5.21 7.05
CA SER A 150 5.07 -4.41 5.82
C SER A 150 6.45 -3.79 5.58
N LYS A 151 6.67 -3.20 4.40
CA LYS A 151 7.95 -2.60 4.01
C LYS A 151 8.45 -1.44 4.88
N GLU A 152 7.62 -0.92 5.77
CA GLU A 152 8.00 0.21 6.64
C GLU A 152 9.21 -0.12 7.53
N PHE A 153 9.41 -1.40 7.90
CA PHE A 153 10.59 -1.78 8.66
C PHE A 153 11.90 -1.65 7.86
N VAL A 154 11.87 -1.86 6.54
CA VAL A 154 13.03 -1.63 5.67
C VAL A 154 13.36 -0.15 5.66
N ARG A 155 12.35 0.70 5.54
CA ARG A 155 12.53 2.15 5.60
C ARG A 155 13.09 2.59 6.94
N GLN A 156 12.55 2.06 8.05
CA GLN A 156 13.05 2.36 9.39
C GLN A 156 14.52 1.95 9.54
N TRP A 157 14.87 0.75 9.08
CA TRP A 157 16.25 0.28 9.07
C TRP A 157 17.17 1.20 8.26
N LEU A 158 16.75 1.65 7.08
CA LEU A 158 17.51 2.60 6.26
C LEU A 158 17.74 3.92 7.00
N ILE A 159 16.71 4.45 7.66
CA ILE A 159 16.81 5.68 8.48
C ILE A 159 17.82 5.49 9.62
N GLU A 160 17.76 4.38 10.33
CA GLU A 160 18.70 4.03 11.41
C GLU A 160 20.16 3.91 10.92
N HIS A 161 20.34 3.57 9.65
CA HIS A 161 21.62 3.55 8.96
C HIS A 161 21.95 4.86 8.22
N ASN A 162 21.25 5.96 8.57
CA ASN A 162 21.45 7.30 8.01
C ASN A 162 21.24 7.39 6.49
N PHE A 163 20.40 6.54 5.94
CA PHE A 163 20.04 6.57 4.52
C PHE A 163 18.58 6.98 4.31
N MET A 164 18.38 8.12 3.64
CA MET A 164 17.08 8.66 3.29
C MET A 164 17.00 9.03 1.80
N ASN A 165 17.85 8.43 0.98
CA ASN A 165 17.96 8.69 -0.45
C ASN A 165 18.22 10.16 -0.79
N GLN A 166 19.00 10.86 0.06
CA GLN A 166 19.39 12.24 -0.19
C GLN A 166 20.73 12.30 -0.95
N PRO A 167 20.97 13.35 -1.74
CA PRO A 167 22.25 13.53 -2.43
C PRO A 167 23.43 13.42 -1.46
N GLY A 168 24.43 12.62 -1.83
CA GLY A 168 25.65 12.42 -1.03
C GLY A 168 25.56 11.34 0.05
N GLN A 169 24.42 10.73 0.26
CA GLN A 169 24.30 9.57 1.13
C GLN A 169 24.76 8.30 0.40
N VAL A 170 25.38 7.38 1.17
CA VAL A 170 25.79 6.07 0.68
C VAL A 170 24.80 5.03 1.18
N MET A 171 24.28 4.23 0.24
CA MET A 171 23.41 3.10 0.57
C MET A 171 24.12 2.13 1.51
N PRO A 172 23.57 1.77 2.67
CA PRO A 172 24.16 0.76 3.54
C PRO A 172 24.18 -0.60 2.84
N GLU A 173 25.15 -1.42 3.18
CA GLU A 173 25.22 -2.79 2.67
C GLU A 173 24.07 -3.62 3.22
N LEU A 174 23.31 -4.22 2.31
CA LEU A 174 22.24 -5.16 2.65
C LEU A 174 22.86 -6.54 2.80
N THR A 175 23.08 -6.97 4.03
CA THR A 175 23.63 -8.32 4.28
C THR A 175 22.60 -9.40 3.90
N ASP A 176 23.08 -10.61 3.61
CA ASP A 176 22.23 -11.76 3.29
C ASP A 176 21.25 -12.07 4.43
N GLU A 177 21.69 -11.94 5.68
CA GLU A 177 20.84 -12.14 6.86
C GLU A 177 19.71 -11.11 6.92
N TYR A 178 20.01 -9.84 6.59
CA TYR A 178 19.00 -8.81 6.54
C TYR A 178 18.01 -9.04 5.38
N ALA A 179 18.51 -9.37 4.20
CA ALA A 179 17.68 -9.71 3.04
C ALA A 179 16.75 -10.90 3.35
N GLN A 180 17.27 -11.94 4.04
CA GLN A 180 16.44 -13.06 4.50
C GLN A 180 15.38 -12.61 5.50
N SER A 181 15.70 -11.75 6.45
CA SER A 181 14.72 -11.23 7.42
C SER A 181 13.60 -10.44 6.76
N VAL A 182 13.88 -9.75 5.64
CA VAL A 182 12.87 -9.08 4.80
C VAL A 182 11.98 -10.13 4.13
N ALA A 183 12.57 -11.13 3.48
CA ALA A 183 11.83 -12.20 2.83
C ALA A 183 10.91 -12.95 3.81
N ASP A 184 11.40 -13.26 5.00
CA ASP A 184 10.63 -13.96 6.03
C ASP A 184 9.37 -13.19 6.45
N ARG A 185 9.43 -11.86 6.52
CA ARG A 185 8.25 -11.03 6.83
C ARG A 185 7.23 -11.00 5.70
N TYR A 186 7.70 -11.00 4.46
CA TYR A 186 6.80 -11.10 3.29
C TYR A 186 6.13 -12.49 3.25
N ILE A 187 6.87 -13.54 3.54
CA ILE A 187 6.35 -14.92 3.66
C ILE A 187 5.34 -15.00 4.80
N GLU A 188 5.66 -14.43 5.98
CA GLU A 188 4.74 -14.39 7.12
C GLU A 188 3.40 -13.74 6.75
N LEU A 189 3.44 -12.58 6.08
CA LEU A 189 2.21 -11.92 5.64
C LEU A 189 1.45 -12.75 4.60
N TYR A 190 2.15 -13.34 3.63
CA TYR A 190 1.54 -14.23 2.65
C TYR A 190 0.81 -15.39 3.35
N GLU A 191 1.47 -16.10 4.26
CA GLU A 191 0.91 -17.21 5.00
C GLU A 191 -0.29 -16.80 5.86
N HIS A 192 -0.26 -15.60 6.45
CA HIS A 192 -1.38 -15.05 7.20
C HIS A 192 -2.60 -14.78 6.31
N ILE A 193 -2.41 -14.08 5.20
CA ILE A 193 -3.51 -13.64 4.33
C ILE A 193 -4.09 -14.83 3.54
N VAL A 194 -3.23 -15.64 2.92
CA VAL A 194 -3.66 -16.77 2.09
C VAL A 194 -4.12 -17.94 2.97
N GLY A 195 -3.47 -18.15 4.12
CA GLY A 195 -3.74 -19.25 5.02
C GLY A 195 -3.08 -20.56 4.60
N GLU A 196 -2.09 -20.47 3.71
CA GLU A 196 -1.31 -21.61 3.20
C GLU A 196 0.17 -21.38 3.45
N LYS A 197 0.93 -22.46 3.64
CA LYS A 197 2.37 -22.38 3.77
C LYS A 197 3.00 -21.93 2.45
N PHE A 198 3.92 -20.99 2.54
CA PHE A 198 4.72 -20.59 1.40
C PHE A 198 5.67 -21.71 0.99
N VAL A 199 5.60 -22.10 -0.27
CA VAL A 199 6.49 -23.08 -0.87
C VAL A 199 7.41 -22.36 -1.86
N PRO A 200 8.70 -22.24 -1.55
CA PRO A 200 9.64 -21.63 -2.49
C PRO A 200 9.62 -22.38 -3.83
N ALA A 201 9.60 -21.62 -4.91
CA ALA A 201 9.77 -22.23 -6.22
C ALA A 201 11.22 -22.72 -6.40
N GLU A 202 11.39 -23.77 -7.21
CA GLU A 202 12.72 -24.22 -7.59
C GLU A 202 13.52 -23.08 -8.22
N THR A 203 14.72 -22.85 -7.71
CA THR A 203 15.63 -21.78 -8.20
C THR A 203 16.62 -22.31 -9.23
N GLU A 204 16.72 -23.63 -9.39
CA GLU A 204 17.56 -24.26 -10.40
C GLU A 204 16.89 -24.18 -11.79
N GLY A 205 17.67 -23.79 -12.80
CA GLY A 205 17.22 -23.68 -14.17
C GLY A 205 16.88 -22.27 -14.64
N ASP A 206 16.31 -22.16 -15.83
CA ASP A 206 15.94 -20.89 -16.45
C ASP A 206 14.59 -20.39 -15.88
N ILE A 207 14.68 -19.41 -15.00
CA ILE A 207 13.51 -18.78 -14.36
C ILE A 207 12.61 -18.11 -15.40
N ALA A 208 13.18 -17.47 -16.43
CA ALA A 208 12.41 -16.81 -17.49
C ALA A 208 11.59 -17.83 -18.29
N ALA A 209 12.19 -18.95 -18.67
CA ALA A 209 11.48 -20.03 -19.37
C ALA A 209 10.34 -20.63 -18.53
N ARG A 210 10.55 -20.76 -17.19
CA ARG A 210 9.49 -21.21 -16.29
C ARG A 210 8.32 -20.23 -16.22
N ILE A 211 8.62 -18.93 -16.14
CA ILE A 211 7.58 -17.88 -16.13
C ILE A 211 6.81 -17.89 -17.44
N GLU A 212 7.50 -17.93 -18.59
CA GLU A 212 6.88 -17.96 -19.92
C GLU A 212 5.96 -19.18 -20.07
N LYS A 213 6.41 -20.35 -19.66
CA LYS A 213 5.62 -21.58 -19.66
C LYS A 213 4.35 -21.42 -18.85
N ASN A 214 4.47 -21.01 -17.56
CA ASN A 214 3.33 -20.88 -16.66
C ASN A 214 2.29 -19.86 -17.17
N VAL A 215 2.75 -18.72 -17.67
CA VAL A 215 1.88 -17.69 -18.26
C VAL A 215 1.19 -18.21 -19.52
N SER A 216 1.91 -18.90 -20.39
CA SER A 216 1.35 -19.45 -21.63
C SER A 216 0.30 -20.54 -21.37
N GLU A 217 0.55 -21.43 -20.41
CA GLU A 217 -0.40 -22.46 -19.97
C GLU A 217 -1.66 -21.82 -19.37
N TRP A 218 -1.50 -20.80 -18.52
CA TRP A 218 -2.64 -20.09 -17.92
C TRP A 218 -3.47 -19.34 -18.99
N LEU A 219 -2.84 -18.65 -19.93
CA LEU A 219 -3.53 -17.97 -21.04
C LEU A 219 -4.29 -18.97 -21.92
N THR A 220 -3.73 -20.14 -22.15
CA THR A 220 -4.35 -21.18 -22.95
C THR A 220 -5.58 -21.75 -22.27
N SER A 221 -5.50 -21.99 -20.95
CA SER A 221 -6.63 -22.50 -20.16
C SER A 221 -7.83 -21.55 -20.10
N ARG A 222 -7.62 -20.26 -20.36
CA ARG A 222 -8.69 -19.24 -20.36
C ARG A 222 -9.34 -18.99 -21.72
N LYS A 223 -8.79 -19.56 -22.79
CA LYS A 223 -9.37 -19.46 -24.15
C LYS A 223 -10.35 -20.58 -24.44
N ALA A 224 -10.44 -21.58 -23.58
CA ALA A 224 -11.42 -22.65 -23.60
C ALA A 224 -12.61 -22.30 -22.71
#